data_c013e33a5f88f644a51393471a9da57b
#
_entry.id   c013e33a5f88f644a51393471a9da57b
#
_cell.length_a   1.000
_cell.length_b   1.000
_cell.length_c   1.000
_cell.angle_alpha   90.00
_cell.angle_beta   90.00
_cell.angle_gamma   90.00
#
_symmetry.space_group_name_H-M   'P 1'
#
loop_
_entity.id
_entity.type
_entity.pdbx_description
1 polymer ?
#
loop_
_entity_poly.entity_id
_entity_poly.type
_entity_poly.pdbx_seq_one_letter_code
_entity_poly.pdbx_strand_id
1 'polypeptide(L)'
;HQSGRRQRQMCIRDRVKGAFRMLTLKLGQANVPLIVTNHTYDVIGAYVPTKEMGGGSGLKYAASTIIYLSKKKEKDGTTVIGNLIKAKTHKSRLSKENKDVTVRLYYDERGLDRYYGLLELGEAAGMWKNVAGRYEMNGKKVYAKQILKEPETYFTEEVMQQLDAAAKQIFSYGTN
;
A
#
# COMPACT_ATOMS: atom_id res chain seq x y z
N HIS A 1 12.27 38.04 11.53
CA HIS A 1 12.69 36.93 10.60
C HIS A 1 11.69 35.75 10.47
N GLN A 2 10.76 35.56 11.41
CA GLN A 2 9.74 34.48 11.33
C GLN A 2 8.56 34.81 10.41
N SER A 3 8.17 36.06 10.24
CA SER A 3 7.04 36.46 9.39
C SER A 3 7.29 36.21 7.91
N GLY A 4 8.49 36.46 7.41
CA GLY A 4 8.84 36.25 6.01
C GLY A 4 8.93 34.78 5.57
N ARG A 5 9.23 33.86 6.51
CA ARG A 5 9.18 32.42 6.24
C ARG A 5 7.74 31.91 6.16
N ARG A 6 6.83 32.38 7.02
CA ARG A 6 5.42 32.02 6.98
C ARG A 6 4.72 32.51 5.70
N GLN A 7 5.00 33.75 5.28
CA GLN A 7 4.47 34.28 4.01
C GLN A 7 4.95 33.50 2.79
N ARG A 8 6.24 33.16 2.70
CA ARG A 8 6.77 32.33 1.61
C ARG A 8 6.16 30.93 1.56
N GLN A 9 5.97 30.31 2.71
CA GLN A 9 5.31 28.99 2.78
C GLN A 9 3.83 29.06 2.38
N MET A 10 3.11 30.13 2.72
CA MET A 10 1.74 30.34 2.25
C MET A 10 1.69 30.51 0.73
N CYS A 11 2.55 31.35 0.14
CA CYS A 11 2.61 31.52 -1.32
C CYS A 11 2.92 30.22 -2.07
N ILE A 12 3.83 29.39 -1.56
CA ILE A 12 4.15 28.10 -2.20
C ILE A 12 2.96 27.15 -2.12
N ARG A 13 2.30 27.05 -0.95
CA ARG A 13 1.11 26.22 -0.77
C ARG A 13 -0.03 26.61 -1.71
N ASP A 14 -0.29 27.91 -1.87
CA ASP A 14 -1.35 28.38 -2.73
C ASP A 14 -1.05 28.16 -4.21
N ARG A 15 0.21 28.34 -4.64
CA ARG A 15 0.64 28.03 -6.01
C ARG A 15 0.51 26.53 -6.31
N VAL A 16 0.96 25.66 -5.41
CA VAL A 16 0.83 24.21 -5.53
C VAL A 16 -0.64 23.81 -5.59
N LYS A 17 -1.49 24.38 -4.73
CA LYS A 17 -2.94 24.13 -4.73
C LYS A 17 -3.59 24.56 -6.06
N GLY A 18 -3.24 25.74 -6.58
CA GLY A 18 -3.72 26.23 -7.88
C GLY A 18 -3.28 25.34 -9.04
N ALA A 19 -1.99 24.95 -9.07
CA ALA A 19 -1.44 24.09 -10.09
C ALA A 19 -2.13 22.71 -10.12
N PHE A 20 -2.32 22.07 -8.96
CA PHE A 20 -3.02 20.77 -8.89
C PHE A 20 -4.50 20.88 -9.26
N ARG A 21 -5.16 21.97 -8.93
CA ARG A 21 -6.56 22.19 -9.33
C ARG A 21 -6.71 22.27 -10.86
N MET A 22 -5.82 22.97 -11.54
CA MET A 22 -5.80 23.04 -13.00
C MET A 22 -5.39 21.71 -13.63
N LEU A 23 -4.37 21.07 -13.09
CA LEU A 23 -3.82 19.82 -13.61
C LEU A 23 -4.84 18.69 -13.53
N THR A 24 -5.53 18.51 -12.38
CA THR A 24 -6.54 17.46 -12.22
C THR A 24 -7.73 17.64 -13.14
N LEU A 25 -8.13 18.89 -13.43
CA LEU A 25 -9.18 19.16 -14.39
C LEU A 25 -8.77 18.76 -15.81
N LYS A 26 -7.58 19.18 -16.25
CA LYS A 26 -7.04 18.87 -17.58
C LYS A 26 -6.82 17.36 -17.77
N LEU A 27 -6.23 16.70 -16.78
CA LEU A 27 -5.99 15.26 -16.83
C LEU A 27 -7.29 14.46 -16.81
N GLY A 28 -8.29 14.89 -16.02
CA GLY A 28 -9.60 14.29 -16.02
C GLY A 28 -10.30 14.39 -17.38
N GLN A 29 -10.24 15.54 -18.05
CA GLN A 29 -10.76 15.72 -19.40
C GLN A 29 -10.03 14.85 -20.44
N ALA A 30 -8.72 14.69 -20.28
CA ALA A 30 -7.89 13.87 -21.17
C ALA A 30 -7.90 12.37 -20.83
N ASN A 31 -8.56 11.98 -19.73
CA ASN A 31 -8.58 10.61 -19.19
C ASN A 31 -7.17 10.03 -18.95
N VAL A 32 -6.25 10.86 -18.43
CA VAL A 32 -4.87 10.47 -18.15
C VAL A 32 -4.67 10.31 -16.65
N PRO A 33 -4.22 9.12 -16.17
CA PRO A 33 -3.91 8.92 -14.77
C PRO A 33 -2.65 9.68 -14.35
N LEU A 34 -2.63 10.21 -13.11
CA LEU A 34 -1.49 10.91 -12.53
C LEU A 34 -1.08 10.24 -11.21
N ILE A 35 0.17 9.84 -11.12
CA ILE A 35 0.79 9.36 -9.88
C ILE A 35 1.78 10.40 -9.38
N VAL A 36 1.62 10.83 -8.13
CA VAL A 36 2.49 11.82 -7.49
C VAL A 36 3.15 11.19 -6.27
N THR A 37 4.47 11.24 -6.22
CA THR A 37 5.24 10.87 -5.02
C THR A 37 5.47 12.10 -4.14
N ASN A 38 5.36 11.93 -2.83
CA ASN A 38 5.52 13.03 -1.87
C ASN A 38 6.21 12.54 -0.59
N HIS A 39 6.73 13.46 0.19
CA HIS A 39 7.31 13.18 1.50
C HIS A 39 6.30 13.42 2.61
N THR A 40 6.42 12.65 3.70
CA THR A 40 5.70 12.87 4.94
C THR A 40 6.63 13.48 5.98
N TYR A 41 6.09 14.36 6.80
CA TYR A 41 6.79 15.02 7.90
C TYR A 41 6.05 14.72 9.21
N ASP A 42 6.82 14.58 10.28
CA ASP A 42 6.23 14.43 11.61
C ASP A 42 5.61 15.74 12.05
N VAL A 43 4.40 15.66 12.62
CA VAL A 43 3.70 16.84 13.15
C VAL A 43 4.28 17.14 14.54
N ILE A 44 5.02 18.26 14.64
CA ILE A 44 5.62 18.72 15.89
C ILE A 44 4.50 19.17 16.84
N GLY A 45 4.53 18.67 18.07
CA GLY A 45 3.56 19.02 19.12
C GLY A 45 2.24 18.22 19.10
N ALA A 46 2.10 17.23 18.22
CA ALA A 46 0.99 16.30 18.29
C ALA A 46 1.16 15.33 19.48
N TYR A 47 0.11 15.15 20.28
CA TYR A 47 0.11 14.22 21.40
C TYR A 47 0.34 12.75 20.95
N VAL A 48 -0.14 12.42 19.78
CA VAL A 48 0.12 11.13 19.12
C VAL A 48 1.03 11.38 17.92
N PRO A 49 2.12 10.62 17.74
CA PRO A 49 2.99 10.73 16.57
C PRO A 49 2.20 10.60 15.28
N THR A 50 2.01 11.70 14.57
CA THR A 50 1.21 11.76 13.35
C THR A 50 2.08 12.28 12.22
N LYS A 51 1.98 11.64 11.05
CA LYS A 51 2.68 12.09 9.84
C LYS A 51 1.73 12.83 8.92
N GLU A 52 2.20 13.94 8.39
CA GLU A 52 1.48 14.74 7.42
C GLU A 52 2.24 14.89 6.12
N MET A 53 1.51 14.89 5.00
CA MET A 53 2.12 15.03 3.67
C MET A 53 2.46 16.49 3.40
N GLY A 54 3.56 16.75 2.71
CA GLY A 54 3.95 18.07 2.25
C GLY A 54 2.97 18.63 1.19
N GLY A 55 3.04 19.95 0.94
CA GLY A 55 2.22 20.60 -0.08
C GLY A 55 0.83 21.06 0.36
N GLY A 56 0.46 20.81 1.63
CA GLY A 56 -0.79 21.31 2.23
C GLY A 56 -2.04 20.55 1.81
N SER A 57 -3.21 21.08 2.20
CA SER A 57 -4.51 20.44 2.02
C SER A 57 -4.95 20.29 0.55
N GLY A 58 -4.44 21.14 -0.35
CA GLY A 58 -4.85 21.15 -1.75
C GLY A 58 -4.61 19.81 -2.46
N LEU A 59 -3.47 19.18 -2.21
CA LEU A 59 -3.14 17.88 -2.77
C LEU A 59 -4.01 16.77 -2.18
N LYS A 60 -4.30 16.81 -0.88
CA LYS A 60 -5.23 15.86 -0.23
C LYS A 60 -6.63 15.90 -0.84
N TYR A 61 -7.14 17.07 -1.18
CA TYR A 61 -8.47 17.23 -1.81
C TYR A 61 -8.47 16.76 -3.27
N ALA A 62 -7.42 17.08 -4.02
CA ALA A 62 -7.31 16.73 -5.44
C ALA A 62 -7.15 15.21 -5.67
N ALA A 63 -6.40 14.52 -4.82
CA ALA A 63 -6.12 13.11 -4.97
C ALA A 63 -7.36 12.23 -4.80
N SER A 64 -7.54 11.27 -5.71
CA SER A 64 -8.56 10.22 -5.60
C SER A 64 -8.15 9.16 -4.58
N THR A 65 -6.87 8.84 -4.52
CA THR A 65 -6.31 7.86 -3.57
C THR A 65 -5.01 8.40 -2.97
N ILE A 66 -4.84 8.24 -1.67
CA ILE A 66 -3.62 8.57 -0.93
C ILE A 66 -3.17 7.32 -0.18
N ILE A 67 -1.95 6.89 -0.46
CA ILE A 67 -1.33 5.73 0.19
C ILE A 67 -0.09 6.19 0.94
N TYR A 68 -0.01 5.89 2.22
CA TYR A 68 1.19 6.10 3.02
C TYR A 68 2.03 4.83 3.01
N LEU A 69 3.29 4.99 2.61
CA LEU A 69 4.26 3.92 2.56
C LEU A 69 5.19 4.01 3.78
N SER A 70 5.34 2.92 4.48
CA SER A 70 6.38 2.75 5.50
C SER A 70 7.21 1.51 5.19
N LYS A 71 8.50 1.54 5.53
CA LYS A 71 9.40 0.44 5.24
C LYS A 71 10.09 -0.07 6.50
N LYS A 72 10.27 -1.38 6.57
CA LYS A 72 11.09 -2.08 7.56
C LYS A 72 12.12 -2.94 6.81
N LYS A 73 13.36 -2.96 7.29
CA LYS A 73 14.39 -3.82 6.72
C LYS A 73 14.05 -5.28 6.94
N GLU A 74 14.12 -6.08 5.89
CA GLU A 74 14.09 -7.54 5.96
C GLU A 74 15.51 -8.05 6.11
N LYS A 75 15.72 -8.95 7.08
CA LYS A 75 17.03 -9.49 7.40
C LYS A 75 17.01 -11.01 7.35
N ASP A 76 18.08 -11.58 6.84
CA ASP A 76 18.41 -13.00 7.00
C ASP A 76 19.65 -13.09 7.89
N GLY A 77 19.46 -13.50 9.14
CA GLY A 77 20.48 -13.38 10.19
C GLY A 77 20.87 -11.91 10.41
N THR A 78 22.13 -11.59 10.12
CA THR A 78 22.69 -10.22 10.23
C THR A 78 22.59 -9.41 8.93
N THR A 79 22.40 -10.08 7.79
CA THR A 79 22.44 -9.46 6.46
C THR A 79 21.08 -8.89 6.10
N VAL A 80 21.06 -7.67 5.58
CA VAL A 80 19.84 -7.05 5.05
C VAL A 80 19.63 -7.54 3.63
N ILE A 81 18.55 -8.27 3.40
CA ILE A 81 18.21 -8.89 2.10
C ILE A 81 17.14 -8.13 1.33
N GLY A 82 16.43 -7.21 1.98
CA GLY A 82 15.36 -6.48 1.34
C GLY A 82 14.61 -5.54 2.27
N ASN A 83 13.43 -5.13 1.86
CA ASN A 83 12.49 -4.34 2.64
C ASN A 83 11.10 -4.97 2.65
N LEU A 84 10.44 -4.90 3.80
CA LEU A 84 8.99 -5.02 3.92
C LEU A 84 8.39 -3.62 3.81
N ILE A 85 7.55 -3.40 2.84
CA ILE A 85 6.91 -2.12 2.57
C ILE A 85 5.43 -2.25 2.92
N LYS A 86 5.01 -1.54 3.95
CA LYS A 86 3.60 -1.46 4.35
C LYS A 86 2.96 -0.27 3.66
N ALA A 87 1.97 -0.53 2.82
CA ALA A 87 1.15 0.45 2.13
C ALA A 87 -0.20 0.57 2.85
N LYS A 88 -0.49 1.72 3.46
CA LYS A 88 -1.75 1.99 4.15
C LYS A 88 -2.56 3.01 3.37
N THR A 89 -3.79 2.66 3.02
CA THR A 89 -4.74 3.58 2.39
C THR A 89 -5.22 4.61 3.43
N HIS A 90 -4.84 5.87 3.22
CA HIS A 90 -5.25 7.00 4.06
C HIS A 90 -6.53 7.66 3.54
N LYS A 91 -6.70 7.72 2.24
CA LYS A 91 -7.88 8.21 1.54
C LYS A 91 -8.09 7.38 0.29
N SER A 92 -9.32 6.99 0.01
CA SER A 92 -9.68 6.39 -1.27
C SER A 92 -11.15 6.72 -1.62
N ARG A 93 -11.38 7.02 -2.91
CA ARG A 93 -12.72 7.12 -3.48
C ARG A 93 -13.18 5.81 -4.12
N LEU A 94 -12.25 4.86 -4.31
CA LEU A 94 -12.47 3.63 -5.08
C LEU A 94 -12.48 2.37 -4.23
N SER A 95 -11.85 2.42 -3.04
CA SER A 95 -11.70 1.27 -2.15
C SER A 95 -11.87 1.66 -0.69
N LYS A 96 -12.04 0.67 0.18
CA LYS A 96 -12.16 0.88 1.64
C LYS A 96 -10.90 1.57 2.19
N GLU A 97 -11.11 2.62 2.99
CA GLU A 97 -10.03 3.33 3.68
C GLU A 97 -9.52 2.53 4.88
N ASN A 98 -8.34 2.94 5.39
CA ASN A 98 -7.66 2.31 6.53
C ASN A 98 -7.30 0.83 6.34
N LYS A 99 -7.31 0.34 5.11
CA LYS A 99 -6.75 -0.97 4.77
C LYS A 99 -5.26 -0.84 4.55
N ASP A 100 -4.53 -1.87 4.93
CA ASP A 100 -3.10 -1.94 4.67
C ASP A 100 -2.72 -3.27 4.00
N VAL A 101 -1.72 -3.18 3.17
CA VAL A 101 -1.10 -4.31 2.49
C VAL A 101 0.40 -4.22 2.68
N THR A 102 1.03 -5.33 3.00
CA THR A 102 2.49 -5.39 3.07
C THR A 102 3.03 -6.16 1.88
N VAL A 103 4.04 -5.60 1.23
CA VAL A 103 4.76 -6.23 0.13
C VAL A 103 6.23 -6.39 0.50
N ARG A 104 6.86 -7.44 -0.01
CA ARG A 104 8.28 -7.71 0.18
C ARG A 104 9.06 -7.35 -1.08
N LEU A 105 10.12 -6.58 -0.92
CA LEU A 105 11.04 -6.20 -1.99
C LEU A 105 12.44 -6.68 -1.65
N TYR A 106 12.94 -7.65 -2.39
CA TYR A 106 14.32 -8.11 -2.30
C TYR A 106 15.29 -7.19 -3.04
N TYR A 107 16.54 -7.13 -2.61
CA TYR A 107 17.58 -6.31 -3.26
C TYR A 107 18.30 -7.02 -4.40
N ASP A 108 18.03 -8.30 -4.57
CA ASP A 108 18.57 -9.14 -5.62
C ASP A 108 17.60 -9.27 -6.82
N GLU A 109 17.91 -10.17 -7.74
CA GLU A 109 17.14 -10.42 -8.97
C GLU A 109 15.68 -10.84 -8.73
N ARG A 110 15.34 -11.30 -7.53
CA ARG A 110 13.96 -11.65 -7.15
C ARG A 110 13.04 -10.43 -7.14
N GLY A 111 13.57 -9.24 -6.83
CA GLY A 111 12.82 -7.99 -6.85
C GLY A 111 11.57 -8.03 -5.96
N LEU A 112 10.42 -7.68 -6.50
CA LEU A 112 9.14 -7.71 -5.78
C LEU A 112 8.64 -9.14 -5.64
N ASP A 113 8.45 -9.59 -4.39
CA ASP A 113 7.92 -10.92 -4.09
C ASP A 113 6.43 -11.00 -4.45
N ARG A 114 6.13 -11.76 -5.49
CA ARG A 114 4.79 -11.94 -6.04
C ARG A 114 3.85 -12.67 -5.08
N TYR A 115 4.38 -13.53 -4.23
CA TYR A 115 3.61 -14.46 -3.40
C TYR A 115 3.49 -14.02 -1.95
N TYR A 116 4.16 -12.92 -1.58
CA TYR A 116 4.11 -12.42 -0.21
C TYR A 116 2.72 -11.93 0.16
N GLY A 117 2.17 -12.44 1.28
CA GLY A 117 0.84 -12.05 1.78
C GLY A 117 -0.33 -12.82 1.15
N LEU A 118 -0.09 -13.69 0.15
CA LEU A 118 -1.17 -14.46 -0.47
C LEU A 118 -1.74 -15.54 0.44
N LEU A 119 -0.93 -16.09 1.36
CA LEU A 119 -1.40 -17.07 2.34
C LEU A 119 -2.41 -16.44 3.30
N GLU A 120 -2.10 -15.28 3.82
CA GLU A 120 -2.96 -14.50 4.72
C GLU A 120 -4.22 -14.00 3.99
N LEU A 121 -4.10 -13.62 2.74
CA LEU A 121 -5.23 -13.20 1.91
C LEU A 121 -6.21 -14.36 1.69
N GLY A 122 -5.72 -15.53 1.34
CA GLY A 122 -6.56 -16.71 1.12
C GLY A 122 -7.20 -17.25 2.41
N GLU A 123 -6.50 -17.12 3.54
CA GLU A 123 -7.07 -17.41 4.87
C GLU A 123 -8.21 -16.45 5.19
N ALA A 124 -8.00 -15.13 4.99
CA ALA A 124 -9.03 -14.12 5.18
C ALA A 124 -10.23 -14.28 4.23
N ALA A 125 -10.02 -14.83 3.05
CA ALA A 125 -11.04 -15.17 2.07
C ALA A 125 -11.75 -16.52 2.35
N GLY A 126 -11.27 -17.29 3.34
CA GLY A 126 -11.82 -18.61 3.67
C GLY A 126 -11.47 -19.72 2.67
N MET A 127 -10.49 -19.49 1.79
CA MET A 127 -10.04 -20.48 0.80
C MET A 127 -9.27 -21.65 1.45
N TRP A 128 -8.56 -21.37 2.52
CA TRP A 128 -7.87 -22.37 3.35
C TRP A 128 -7.82 -21.93 4.81
N LYS A 129 -7.47 -22.87 5.67
CA LYS A 129 -7.36 -22.63 7.12
C LYS A 129 -5.92 -22.82 7.58
N ASN A 130 -5.47 -21.95 8.46
CA ASN A 130 -4.21 -22.08 9.16
C ASN A 130 -4.45 -22.77 10.51
N VAL A 131 -3.86 -23.95 10.69
CA VAL A 131 -3.92 -24.68 11.95
C VAL A 131 -2.48 -24.94 12.43
N ALA A 132 -2.08 -24.24 13.47
CA ALA A 132 -0.74 -24.35 14.06
C ALA A 132 0.42 -24.15 13.04
N GLY A 133 0.30 -23.16 12.16
CA GLY A 133 1.31 -22.82 11.15
C GLY A 133 1.30 -23.72 9.91
N ARG A 134 0.31 -24.61 9.79
CA ARG A 134 0.08 -25.43 8.60
C ARG A 134 -1.17 -24.96 7.88
N TYR A 135 -1.05 -24.78 6.60
CA TYR A 135 -2.16 -24.43 5.71
C TYR A 135 -2.74 -25.70 5.08
N GLU A 136 -4.05 -25.82 5.12
CA GLU A 136 -4.75 -26.94 4.49
C GLU A 136 -5.13 -26.51 3.06
N MET A 137 -4.30 -26.93 2.11
CA MET A 137 -4.46 -26.64 0.69
C MET A 137 -4.55 -27.95 -0.10
N ASN A 138 -5.51 -28.06 -1.01
CA ASN A 138 -5.71 -29.24 -1.86
C ASN A 138 -5.80 -30.56 -1.05
N GLY A 139 -6.42 -30.51 0.14
CA GLY A 139 -6.55 -31.68 1.03
C GLY A 139 -5.26 -32.10 1.74
N LYS A 140 -4.19 -31.34 1.62
CA LYS A 140 -2.91 -31.58 2.29
C LYS A 140 -2.59 -30.47 3.29
N LYS A 141 -2.01 -30.85 4.44
CA LYS A 141 -1.54 -29.91 5.46
C LYS A 141 -0.06 -29.61 5.23
N VAL A 142 0.25 -28.41 4.79
CA VAL A 142 1.59 -28.00 4.37
C VAL A 142 2.05 -26.78 5.21
N TYR A 143 3.32 -26.75 5.59
CA TYR A 143 3.88 -25.60 6.29
C TYR A 143 4.06 -24.40 5.35
N ALA A 144 3.83 -23.19 5.85
CA ALA A 144 4.06 -21.95 5.10
C ALA A 144 5.45 -21.91 4.43
N LYS A 145 6.50 -22.35 5.11
CA LYS A 145 7.88 -22.40 4.57
C LYS A 145 8.00 -23.31 3.32
N GLN A 146 7.25 -24.41 3.28
CA GLN A 146 7.25 -25.31 2.13
C GLN A 146 6.51 -24.69 0.94
N ILE A 147 5.36 -24.06 1.21
CA ILE A 147 4.59 -23.36 0.18
C ILE A 147 5.40 -22.23 -0.44
N LEU A 148 6.07 -21.43 0.39
CA LEU A 148 6.90 -20.31 -0.07
C LEU A 148 8.22 -20.72 -0.73
N LYS A 149 8.64 -21.98 -0.57
CA LYS A 149 9.83 -22.52 -1.26
C LYS A 149 9.51 -22.89 -2.71
N GLU A 150 8.30 -23.42 -2.96
CA GLU A 150 7.81 -23.83 -4.27
C GLU A 150 6.43 -23.21 -4.54
N PRO A 151 6.33 -21.89 -4.58
CA PRO A 151 5.05 -21.20 -4.58
C PRO A 151 4.22 -21.49 -5.83
N GLU A 152 4.86 -21.69 -6.98
CA GLU A 152 4.18 -21.98 -8.26
C GLU A 152 3.37 -23.27 -8.23
N THR A 153 3.77 -24.25 -7.40
CA THR A 153 3.04 -25.51 -7.23
C THR A 153 1.70 -25.31 -6.50
N TYR A 154 1.62 -24.33 -5.61
CA TYR A 154 0.44 -24.07 -4.77
C TYR A 154 -0.40 -22.91 -5.28
N PHE A 155 0.22 -21.88 -5.83
CA PHE A 155 -0.43 -20.70 -6.42
C PHE A 155 -0.54 -20.86 -7.93
N THR A 156 -1.37 -21.85 -8.35
CA THR A 156 -1.69 -22.04 -9.77
C THR A 156 -2.49 -20.85 -10.31
N GLU A 157 -2.59 -20.73 -11.63
CA GLU A 157 -3.35 -19.66 -12.28
C GLU A 157 -4.79 -19.59 -11.77
N GLU A 158 -5.44 -20.73 -11.56
CA GLU A 158 -6.81 -20.80 -11.01
C GLU A 158 -6.89 -20.25 -9.59
N VAL A 159 -5.93 -20.61 -8.71
CA VAL A 159 -5.83 -20.11 -7.34
C VAL A 159 -5.58 -18.61 -7.35
N MET A 160 -4.72 -18.11 -8.25
CA MET A 160 -4.44 -16.67 -8.37
C MET A 160 -5.68 -15.88 -8.81
N GLN A 161 -6.49 -16.41 -9.74
CA GLN A 161 -7.76 -15.80 -10.14
C GLN A 161 -8.77 -15.76 -8.98
N GLN A 162 -8.86 -16.81 -8.18
CA GLN A 162 -9.72 -16.85 -7.01
C GLN A 162 -9.26 -15.85 -5.95
N LEU A 163 -7.94 -15.73 -5.71
CA LEU A 163 -7.37 -14.73 -4.82
C LEU A 163 -7.63 -13.29 -5.29
N ASP A 164 -7.55 -13.03 -6.59
CA ASP A 164 -7.86 -11.72 -7.18
C ASP A 164 -9.35 -11.35 -6.97
N ALA A 165 -10.25 -12.31 -7.20
CA ALA A 165 -11.68 -12.14 -6.93
C ALA A 165 -11.95 -11.87 -5.43
N ALA A 166 -11.30 -12.62 -4.53
CA ALA A 166 -11.41 -12.43 -3.09
C ALA A 166 -10.84 -11.07 -2.64
N ALA A 167 -9.70 -10.66 -3.20
CA ALA A 167 -9.13 -9.34 -2.92
C ALA A 167 -10.09 -8.22 -3.33
N LYS A 168 -10.73 -8.32 -4.50
CA LYS A 168 -11.75 -7.36 -4.95
C LYS A 168 -12.90 -7.26 -3.94
N GLN A 169 -13.38 -8.38 -3.42
CA GLN A 169 -14.45 -8.38 -2.40
C GLN A 169 -14.00 -7.74 -1.09
N ILE A 170 -12.78 -8.04 -0.61
CA ILE A 170 -12.28 -7.54 0.67
C ILE A 170 -12.03 -6.02 0.63
N PHE A 171 -11.53 -5.50 -0.50
CA PHE A 171 -11.07 -4.11 -0.61
C PHE A 171 -12.08 -3.17 -1.28
N SER A 172 -13.06 -3.65 -2.06
CA SER A 172 -14.04 -2.82 -2.73
C SER A 172 -15.12 -2.30 -1.79
N TYR A 173 -15.72 -1.14 -2.12
CA TYR A 173 -16.93 -0.66 -1.47
C TYR A 173 -18.16 -1.47 -1.91
N GLY A 174 -19.13 -1.61 -1.00
CA GLY A 174 -20.43 -2.20 -1.33
C GLY A 174 -20.47 -3.72 -1.45
N THR A 175 -19.41 -4.40 -1.10
CA THR A 175 -19.39 -5.85 -0.95
C THR A 175 -19.55 -6.22 0.53
N ASN A 176 -20.71 -6.79 0.88
CA ASN A 176 -20.97 -7.40 2.18
C ASN A 176 -20.39 -8.81 2.21
#